data_45464289651ce5977a7c83b35b413734
#
_entry.id   45464289651ce5977a7c83b35b413734
#
_cell.length_a   1.000
_cell.length_b   1.000
_cell.length_c   1.000
_cell.angle_alpha   90.00
_cell.angle_beta   90.00
_cell.angle_gamma   90.00
#
_symmetry.space_group_name_H-M   'P 1'
#
loop_
_entity.id
_entity.type
_entity.pdbx_description
1 polymer ?
#
loop_
_entity_poly.entity_id
_entity_poly.type
_entity_poly.pdbx_seq_one_letter_code
_entity_poly.pdbx_strand_id
1 'polypeptide(L)'
;MAIKALTWMVKAFDEPVYCYHEIVHNKLVVERFEKLGVVFVDDIEDVPEGSPLMLSAHGSAPEVVQKADTVSSYMVDAVCPLVTKVHHEVKIRSKKGYQIVYVGHAGHEEAEGTIAVSPESIHRVEDPSDVDSLPELGDKVALLAQTTLSHRDWEGVVSSAEQRWPELWSPGRSDLCFATTNRQAALLDLVGHCDSVVVIGSRNSSNTRALVKLAEEAGCEKVIWINKAQELPTDLSGVVGVTAGASAPDEVVNEVIKTLNPNDGVHNIRHTQEDEYFPPPRNIRNLLGAIDNFAKLGFAAPSESIDFTDKEIGASDVLYSLNLSTTPN
;
A
#
# COMPACT_ATOMS: atom_id res chain seq x y z
N MET A 1 0.66 3.29 7.86
CA MET A 1 1.73 2.70 8.69
C MET A 1 3.11 3.01 8.10
N ALA A 2 3.47 2.54 6.92
CA ALA A 2 4.82 2.68 6.33
C ALA A 2 5.34 4.12 6.23
N ILE A 3 4.53 5.06 5.71
CA ILE A 3 4.89 6.49 5.64
C ILE A 3 5.27 7.05 7.01
N LYS A 4 4.48 6.77 8.06
CA LYS A 4 4.79 7.19 9.43
C LYS A 4 6.12 6.59 9.92
N ALA A 5 6.34 5.29 9.66
CA ALA A 5 7.55 4.61 10.08
C ALA A 5 8.80 5.24 9.43
N LEU A 6 8.77 5.49 8.11
CA LEU A 6 9.86 6.16 7.41
C LEU A 6 10.07 7.59 7.92
N THR A 7 8.99 8.32 8.19
CA THR A 7 9.09 9.67 8.78
C THR A 7 9.78 9.64 10.15
N TRP A 8 9.50 8.64 10.98
CA TRP A 8 10.19 8.46 12.26
C TRP A 8 11.66 8.12 12.08
N MET A 9 12.02 7.29 11.09
CA MET A 9 13.42 7.02 10.79
C MET A 9 14.18 8.28 10.37
N VAL A 10 13.62 9.08 9.46
CA VAL A 10 14.22 10.37 9.05
C VAL A 10 14.44 11.32 10.23
N LYS A 11 13.56 11.28 11.25
CA LYS A 11 13.72 12.08 12.47
C LYS A 11 14.76 11.51 13.44
N ALA A 12 14.94 10.20 13.46
CA ALA A 12 15.77 9.51 14.46
C ALA A 12 17.25 9.39 14.05
N PHE A 13 17.55 9.45 12.76
CA PHE A 13 18.89 9.25 12.22
C PHE A 13 19.39 10.54 11.57
N ASP A 14 20.62 10.95 11.89
CA ASP A 14 21.32 12.07 11.24
C ASP A 14 21.93 11.67 9.89
N GLU A 15 22.09 10.37 9.65
CA GLU A 15 22.58 9.78 8.41
C GLU A 15 21.46 9.60 7.40
N PRO A 16 21.78 9.51 6.09
CA PRO A 16 20.78 9.17 5.08
C PRO A 16 20.06 7.84 5.41
N VAL A 17 18.75 7.86 5.41
CA VAL A 17 17.93 6.65 5.53
C VAL A 17 17.74 6.06 4.16
N TYR A 18 18.06 4.79 3.99
CA TYR A 18 17.83 4.03 2.76
C TYR A 18 16.44 3.39 2.79
N CYS A 19 15.80 3.31 1.64
CA CYS A 19 14.53 2.62 1.48
C CYS A 19 14.61 1.68 0.26
N TYR A 20 14.40 0.40 0.49
CA TYR A 20 14.36 -0.59 -0.57
C TYR A 20 13.01 -0.54 -1.27
N HIS A 21 13.04 -0.18 -2.54
CA HIS A 21 11.91 0.22 -3.37
C HIS A 21 11.12 1.44 -2.85
N GLU A 22 10.13 1.90 -3.62
CA GLU A 22 9.23 2.96 -3.18
C GLU A 22 8.47 2.53 -1.91
N ILE A 23 8.46 3.37 -0.89
CA ILE A 23 7.79 3.04 0.38
C ILE A 23 6.30 2.74 0.19
N VAL A 24 5.68 3.42 -0.76
CA VAL A 24 4.35 3.20 -1.32
C VAL A 24 4.35 3.69 -2.77
N HIS A 25 3.54 3.12 -3.64
CA HIS A 25 3.44 3.56 -5.04
C HIS A 25 2.72 4.91 -5.15
N ASN A 26 3.43 5.96 -4.74
CA ASN A 26 2.98 7.34 -4.88
C ASN A 26 4.16 8.29 -5.09
N LYS A 27 4.26 8.83 -6.31
CA LYS A 27 5.36 9.69 -6.73
C LYS A 27 5.55 10.92 -5.82
N LEU A 28 4.48 11.55 -5.37
CA LEU A 28 4.57 12.75 -4.51
C LEU A 28 5.11 12.40 -3.12
N VAL A 29 4.77 11.23 -2.61
CA VAL A 29 5.31 10.72 -1.33
C VAL A 29 6.80 10.42 -1.47
N VAL A 30 7.19 9.73 -2.55
CA VAL A 30 8.60 9.43 -2.85
C VAL A 30 9.41 10.70 -3.00
N GLU A 31 9.01 11.64 -3.88
CA GLU A 31 9.68 12.94 -4.08
C GLU A 31 9.79 13.75 -2.77
N ARG A 32 8.82 13.63 -1.88
CA ARG A 32 8.87 14.29 -0.57
C ARG A 32 9.97 13.70 0.31
N PHE A 33 10.06 12.38 0.38
CA PHE A 33 11.10 11.70 1.16
C PHE A 33 12.49 11.90 0.56
N GLU A 34 12.65 11.92 -0.76
CA GLU A 34 13.93 12.27 -1.41
C GLU A 34 14.41 13.67 -1.00
N LYS A 35 13.51 14.66 -0.96
CA LYS A 35 13.80 16.01 -0.48
C LYS A 35 14.14 16.06 1.02
N LEU A 36 13.75 15.06 1.78
CA LEU A 36 14.09 14.88 3.19
C LEU A 36 15.38 14.06 3.39
N GLY A 37 16.07 13.68 2.31
CA GLY A 37 17.33 12.96 2.33
C GLY A 37 17.21 11.44 2.34
N VAL A 38 16.02 10.88 2.11
CA VAL A 38 15.87 9.44 1.92
C VAL A 38 16.43 9.02 0.56
N VAL A 39 17.18 7.94 0.54
CA VAL A 39 17.73 7.34 -0.68
C VAL A 39 16.94 6.06 -0.99
N PHE A 40 16.19 6.08 -2.09
CA PHE A 40 15.51 4.89 -2.58
C PHE A 40 16.46 4.07 -3.44
N VAL A 41 16.49 2.76 -3.23
CA VAL A 41 17.35 1.80 -3.96
C VAL A 41 16.51 0.63 -4.46
N ASP A 42 16.88 0.11 -5.62
CA ASP A 42 16.26 -1.08 -6.22
C ASP A 42 17.03 -2.37 -5.91
N ASP A 43 18.26 -2.26 -5.44
CA ASP A 43 19.06 -3.37 -4.97
C ASP A 43 19.59 -3.10 -3.55
N ILE A 44 19.55 -4.15 -2.71
CA ILE A 44 20.12 -4.10 -1.35
C ILE A 44 21.66 -3.93 -1.38
N GLU A 45 22.30 -4.29 -2.49
CA GLU A 45 23.75 -4.11 -2.67
C GLU A 45 24.17 -2.65 -2.79
N ASP A 46 23.23 -1.76 -3.16
CA ASP A 46 23.44 -0.32 -3.24
C ASP A 46 23.37 0.37 -1.86
N VAL A 47 22.99 -0.36 -0.80
CA VAL A 47 22.92 0.17 0.57
C VAL A 47 24.30 0.09 1.21
N PRO A 48 24.92 1.21 1.63
CA PRO A 48 26.19 1.20 2.33
C PRO A 48 26.09 0.42 3.66
N GLU A 49 27.12 -0.36 3.97
CA GLU A 49 27.16 -1.15 5.22
C GLU A 49 27.01 -0.22 6.45
N GLY A 50 26.15 -0.62 7.36
CA GLY A 50 25.87 0.13 8.58
C GLY A 50 24.84 1.24 8.45
N SER A 51 24.26 1.47 7.27
CA SER A 51 23.21 2.49 7.09
C SER A 51 21.86 2.04 7.67
N PRO A 52 21.03 3.00 8.15
CA PRO A 52 19.63 2.69 8.49
C PRO A 52 18.82 2.37 7.23
N LEU A 53 18.07 1.28 7.26
CA LEU A 53 17.36 0.74 6.09
C LEU A 53 15.90 0.44 6.41
N MET A 54 15.01 0.83 5.49
CA MET A 54 13.61 0.43 5.51
C MET A 54 13.28 -0.44 4.30
N LEU A 55 12.56 -1.53 4.53
CA LEU A 55 11.89 -2.30 3.50
C LEU A 55 10.47 -1.75 3.28
N SER A 56 10.02 -1.74 2.02
CA SER A 56 8.75 -1.13 1.62
C SER A 56 7.51 -1.87 2.17
N ALA A 57 6.34 -1.28 1.95
CA ALA A 57 5.06 -1.85 2.41
C ALA A 57 4.63 -3.09 1.62
N HIS A 58 5.24 -3.33 0.45
CA HIS A 58 4.79 -4.35 -0.51
C HIS A 58 5.23 -5.77 -0.15
N GLY A 59 6.17 -5.91 0.80
CA GLY A 59 6.76 -7.19 1.17
C GLY A 59 7.93 -7.59 0.28
N SER A 60 9.00 -8.02 0.90
CA SER A 60 10.25 -8.40 0.22
C SER A 60 10.48 -9.90 0.23
N ALA A 61 11.25 -10.39 -0.73
CA ALA A 61 11.71 -11.78 -0.75
C ALA A 61 12.45 -12.12 0.55
N PRO A 62 12.35 -13.36 1.06
CA PRO A 62 13.03 -13.76 2.30
C PRO A 62 14.56 -13.53 2.27
N GLU A 63 15.20 -13.74 1.12
CA GLU A 63 16.64 -13.51 0.92
C GLU A 63 16.98 -12.03 1.03
N VAL A 64 16.13 -11.15 0.50
CA VAL A 64 16.27 -9.69 0.60
C VAL A 64 16.17 -9.26 2.05
N VAL A 65 15.18 -9.76 2.80
CA VAL A 65 15.02 -9.45 4.23
C VAL A 65 16.25 -9.88 5.03
N GLN A 66 16.78 -11.08 4.78
CA GLN A 66 17.98 -11.59 5.45
C GLN A 66 19.22 -10.74 5.13
N LYS A 67 19.39 -10.35 3.86
CA LYS A 67 20.52 -9.52 3.41
C LYS A 67 20.43 -8.12 4.01
N ALA A 68 19.21 -7.53 4.02
CA ALA A 68 18.91 -6.22 4.63
C ALA A 68 19.27 -6.19 6.13
N ASP A 69 18.92 -7.25 6.87
CA ASP A 69 19.26 -7.38 8.31
C ASP A 69 20.77 -7.47 8.54
N THR A 70 21.51 -8.00 7.57
CA THR A 70 22.96 -8.15 7.67
C THR A 70 23.71 -6.86 7.36
N VAL A 71 23.25 -6.08 6.35
CA VAL A 71 23.96 -4.90 5.85
C VAL A 71 23.64 -3.64 6.66
N SER A 72 22.46 -3.56 7.28
CA SER A 72 21.99 -2.35 7.94
C SER A 72 22.38 -2.28 9.42
N SER A 73 22.58 -1.05 9.94
CA SER A 73 22.71 -0.80 11.38
C SER A 73 21.37 -0.90 12.11
N TYR A 74 20.30 -0.56 11.42
CA TYR A 74 18.92 -0.59 11.94
C TYR A 74 17.96 -0.85 10.78
N MET A 75 17.38 -2.03 10.75
CA MET A 75 16.43 -2.43 9.72
C MET A 75 14.98 -2.33 10.22
N VAL A 76 14.13 -1.73 9.43
CA VAL A 76 12.68 -1.69 9.65
C VAL A 76 11.96 -2.32 8.46
N ASP A 77 11.31 -3.43 8.70
CA ASP A 77 10.39 -4.03 7.72
C ASP A 77 9.00 -3.37 7.87
N ALA A 78 8.63 -2.54 6.90
CA ALA A 78 7.35 -1.84 6.89
C ALA A 78 6.25 -2.61 6.12
N VAL A 79 6.47 -3.90 5.87
CA VAL A 79 5.49 -4.75 5.17
C VAL A 79 4.10 -4.62 5.77
N CYS A 80 3.09 -4.48 4.91
CA CYS A 80 1.70 -4.42 5.33
C CYS A 80 1.29 -5.73 6.04
N PRO A 81 0.59 -5.68 7.18
CA PRO A 81 0.11 -6.89 7.85
C PRO A 81 -0.75 -7.81 6.97
N LEU A 82 -1.45 -7.26 5.98
CA LEU A 82 -2.22 -8.07 5.03
C LEU A 82 -1.29 -8.85 4.09
N VAL A 83 -0.22 -8.23 3.60
CA VAL A 83 0.81 -8.92 2.81
C VAL A 83 1.52 -9.96 3.65
N THR A 84 1.85 -9.65 4.91
CA THR A 84 2.41 -10.62 5.87
C THR A 84 1.49 -11.85 6.03
N LYS A 85 0.17 -11.65 6.07
CA LYS A 85 -0.82 -12.73 6.12
C LYS A 85 -0.71 -13.62 4.88
N VAL A 86 -0.63 -13.03 3.68
CA VAL A 86 -0.49 -13.79 2.42
C VAL A 86 0.82 -14.61 2.42
N HIS A 87 1.96 -13.99 2.77
CA HIS A 87 3.24 -14.68 2.91
C HIS A 87 3.18 -15.85 3.91
N HIS A 88 2.44 -15.66 5.02
CA HIS A 88 2.25 -16.71 6.02
C HIS A 88 1.43 -17.89 5.47
N GLU A 89 0.35 -17.62 4.73
CA GLU A 89 -0.45 -18.66 4.08
C GLU A 89 0.37 -19.41 3.01
N VAL A 90 1.16 -18.70 2.22
CA VAL A 90 2.09 -19.35 1.28
C VAL A 90 2.99 -20.34 2.02
N LYS A 91 3.65 -19.91 3.11
CA LYS A 91 4.53 -20.77 3.91
C LYS A 91 3.83 -22.00 4.49
N ILE A 92 2.58 -21.83 4.95
CA ILE A 92 1.81 -22.94 5.52
C ILE A 92 1.36 -23.90 4.43
N ARG A 93 0.84 -23.38 3.30
CA ARG A 93 0.27 -24.22 2.24
C ARG A 93 1.37 -24.98 1.53
N SER A 94 2.47 -24.34 1.16
CA SER A 94 3.60 -25.04 0.54
C SER A 94 4.14 -26.17 1.42
N LYS A 95 4.32 -25.95 2.74
CA LYS A 95 4.73 -26.97 3.70
C LYS A 95 3.74 -28.14 3.82
N LYS A 96 2.46 -27.92 3.54
CA LYS A 96 1.42 -28.97 3.50
C LYS A 96 1.30 -29.66 2.14
N GLY A 97 2.15 -29.31 1.18
CA GLY A 97 2.21 -29.86 -0.16
C GLY A 97 1.13 -29.33 -1.11
N TYR A 98 0.62 -28.13 -0.87
CA TYR A 98 -0.27 -27.45 -1.81
C TYR A 98 0.54 -26.80 -2.93
N GLN A 99 -0.02 -26.85 -4.14
CA GLN A 99 0.30 -25.93 -5.21
C GLN A 99 -0.56 -24.67 -5.03
N ILE A 100 -0.01 -23.51 -5.29
CA ILE A 100 -0.66 -22.23 -4.98
C ILE A 100 -0.88 -21.47 -6.27
N VAL A 101 -2.13 -21.25 -6.63
CA VAL A 101 -2.53 -20.31 -7.67
C VAL A 101 -2.55 -18.93 -7.02
N TYR A 102 -1.67 -18.04 -7.49
CA TYR A 102 -1.54 -16.69 -6.95
C TYR A 102 -1.97 -15.66 -7.98
N VAL A 103 -3.03 -14.92 -7.67
CA VAL A 103 -3.56 -13.87 -8.53
C VAL A 103 -2.79 -12.58 -8.28
N GLY A 104 -2.04 -12.09 -9.26
CA GLY A 104 -1.21 -10.91 -9.09
C GLY A 104 -0.56 -10.44 -10.39
N HIS A 105 -0.31 -9.14 -10.48
CA HIS A 105 0.26 -8.51 -11.66
C HIS A 105 1.75 -8.86 -11.84
N ALA A 106 2.15 -9.14 -13.08
CA ALA A 106 3.56 -9.35 -13.41
C ALA A 106 4.40 -8.11 -13.10
N GLY A 107 5.58 -8.32 -12.51
CA GLY A 107 6.52 -7.24 -12.18
C GLY A 107 6.06 -6.32 -11.05
N HIS A 108 4.99 -6.65 -10.34
CA HIS A 108 4.59 -5.90 -9.15
C HIS A 108 5.37 -6.41 -7.93
N GLU A 109 5.97 -5.50 -7.14
CA GLU A 109 6.82 -5.82 -5.98
C GLU A 109 6.15 -6.78 -4.99
N GLU A 110 4.84 -6.59 -4.70
CA GLU A 110 4.08 -7.50 -3.82
C GLU A 110 4.00 -8.92 -4.39
N ALA A 111 3.82 -9.04 -5.72
CA ALA A 111 3.74 -10.33 -6.37
C ALA A 111 5.13 -11.03 -6.37
N GLU A 112 6.18 -10.31 -6.73
CA GLU A 112 7.55 -10.82 -6.71
C GLU A 112 7.97 -11.28 -5.30
N GLY A 113 7.71 -10.44 -4.27
CA GLY A 113 7.99 -10.77 -2.88
C GLY A 113 7.21 -12.00 -2.39
N THR A 114 5.94 -12.13 -2.79
CA THR A 114 5.10 -13.29 -2.43
C THR A 114 5.56 -14.57 -3.12
N ILE A 115 5.86 -14.51 -4.43
CA ILE A 115 6.36 -15.66 -5.20
C ILE A 115 7.68 -16.15 -4.61
N ALA A 116 8.57 -15.26 -4.22
CA ALA A 116 9.86 -15.61 -3.64
C ALA A 116 9.76 -16.35 -2.29
N VAL A 117 8.60 -16.38 -1.64
CA VAL A 117 8.39 -17.14 -0.40
C VAL A 117 8.44 -18.66 -0.65
N SER A 118 7.94 -19.14 -1.80
CA SER A 118 7.98 -20.56 -2.21
C SER A 118 7.82 -20.66 -3.73
N PRO A 119 8.87 -20.32 -4.51
CA PRO A 119 8.78 -20.20 -5.96
C PRO A 119 8.33 -21.48 -6.67
N GLU A 120 8.74 -22.64 -6.14
CA GLU A 120 8.42 -23.96 -6.69
C GLU A 120 6.94 -24.36 -6.49
N SER A 121 6.22 -23.70 -5.59
CA SER A 121 4.84 -24.02 -5.26
C SER A 121 3.84 -23.02 -5.83
N ILE A 122 4.30 -21.87 -6.35
CA ILE A 122 3.45 -20.76 -6.77
C ILE A 122 3.33 -20.69 -8.29
N HIS A 123 2.09 -20.61 -8.75
CA HIS A 123 1.70 -20.39 -10.14
C HIS A 123 0.95 -19.06 -10.24
N ARG A 124 1.60 -18.04 -10.79
CA ARG A 124 1.01 -16.71 -10.93
C ARG A 124 0.03 -16.69 -12.11
N VAL A 125 -1.11 -16.07 -11.88
CA VAL A 125 -2.15 -15.79 -12.89
C VAL A 125 -2.61 -14.34 -12.78
N GLU A 126 -3.10 -13.74 -13.84
CA GLU A 126 -3.66 -12.39 -13.84
C GLU A 126 -5.16 -12.38 -14.12
N ASP A 127 -5.61 -13.28 -14.98
CA ASP A 127 -6.99 -13.37 -15.43
C ASP A 127 -7.50 -14.82 -15.48
N PRO A 128 -8.82 -15.03 -15.70
CA PRO A 128 -9.41 -16.37 -15.76
C PRO A 128 -8.80 -17.28 -16.82
N SER A 129 -8.33 -16.76 -17.96
CA SER A 129 -7.77 -17.57 -19.05
C SER A 129 -6.39 -18.15 -18.69
N ASP A 130 -5.67 -17.49 -17.82
CA ASP A 130 -4.39 -18.00 -17.27
C ASP A 130 -4.64 -19.26 -16.45
N VAL A 131 -5.75 -19.31 -15.69
CA VAL A 131 -6.12 -20.49 -14.90
C VAL A 131 -6.26 -21.73 -15.78
N ASP A 132 -6.90 -21.59 -16.94
CA ASP A 132 -7.08 -22.69 -17.89
C ASP A 132 -5.77 -23.18 -18.50
N SER A 133 -4.79 -22.28 -18.59
CA SER A 133 -3.48 -22.52 -19.19
C SER A 133 -2.47 -23.18 -18.23
N LEU A 134 -2.78 -23.26 -16.92
CA LEU A 134 -1.90 -23.87 -15.93
C LEU A 134 -1.74 -25.39 -16.19
N PRO A 135 -0.58 -25.97 -15.83
CA PRO A 135 -0.38 -27.41 -15.86
C PRO A 135 -1.31 -28.10 -14.86
N GLU A 136 -1.31 -29.43 -14.88
CA GLU A 136 -2.01 -30.22 -13.85
C GLU A 136 -1.30 -30.06 -12.48
N LEU A 137 -2.01 -29.53 -11.50
CA LEU A 137 -1.48 -29.20 -10.17
C LEU A 137 -1.79 -30.26 -9.10
N GLY A 138 -2.54 -31.31 -9.46
CA GLY A 138 -2.99 -32.32 -8.51
C GLY A 138 -4.16 -31.88 -7.64
N ASP A 139 -4.41 -32.64 -6.54
CA ASP A 139 -5.62 -32.46 -5.72
C ASP A 139 -5.51 -31.35 -4.66
N LYS A 140 -4.28 -30.95 -4.30
CA LYS A 140 -4.06 -29.94 -3.26
C LYS A 140 -3.72 -28.59 -3.89
N VAL A 141 -4.72 -27.81 -4.19
CA VAL A 141 -4.55 -26.47 -4.74
C VAL A 141 -5.09 -25.43 -3.78
N ALA A 142 -4.35 -24.34 -3.59
CA ALA A 142 -4.75 -23.19 -2.81
C ALA A 142 -4.80 -21.94 -3.70
N LEU A 143 -5.74 -21.04 -3.43
CA LEU A 143 -5.88 -19.77 -4.13
C LEU A 143 -5.55 -18.63 -3.17
N LEU A 144 -4.60 -17.76 -3.55
CA LEU A 144 -4.21 -16.55 -2.84
C LEU A 144 -4.15 -15.37 -3.80
N ALA A 145 -4.16 -14.15 -3.28
CA ALA A 145 -4.19 -12.95 -4.12
C ALA A 145 -3.28 -11.83 -3.62
N GLN A 146 -2.83 -11.01 -4.58
CA GLN A 146 -2.27 -9.68 -4.33
C GLN A 146 -3.33 -8.79 -3.68
N THR A 147 -2.96 -8.04 -2.64
CA THR A 147 -3.91 -7.31 -1.79
C THR A 147 -4.60 -6.13 -2.46
N THR A 148 -4.08 -5.65 -3.60
CA THR A 148 -4.53 -4.44 -4.30
C THR A 148 -5.30 -4.70 -5.60
N LEU A 149 -5.72 -5.93 -5.85
CA LEU A 149 -6.52 -6.29 -7.04
C LEU A 149 -7.91 -5.66 -7.02
N SER A 150 -8.55 -5.59 -8.20
CA SER A 150 -9.97 -5.29 -8.26
C SER A 150 -10.79 -6.48 -7.78
N HIS A 151 -11.95 -6.20 -7.17
CA HIS A 151 -12.87 -7.25 -6.71
C HIS A 151 -13.37 -8.10 -7.89
N ARG A 152 -13.60 -7.48 -9.05
CA ARG A 152 -14.05 -8.17 -10.27
C ARG A 152 -12.99 -9.12 -10.84
N ASP A 153 -11.73 -8.65 -10.92
CA ASP A 153 -10.64 -9.49 -11.42
C ASP A 153 -10.45 -10.70 -10.50
N TRP A 154 -10.55 -10.49 -9.19
CA TRP A 154 -10.52 -11.55 -8.19
C TRP A 154 -11.67 -12.56 -8.38
N GLU A 155 -12.94 -12.10 -8.45
CA GLU A 155 -14.11 -12.97 -8.61
C GLU A 155 -14.06 -13.81 -9.90
N GLY A 156 -13.59 -13.23 -11.00
CA GLY A 156 -13.42 -13.94 -12.25
C GLY A 156 -12.46 -15.13 -12.13
N VAL A 157 -11.30 -14.89 -11.51
CA VAL A 157 -10.29 -15.95 -11.29
C VAL A 157 -10.79 -17.00 -10.27
N VAL A 158 -11.44 -16.57 -9.18
CA VAL A 158 -12.05 -17.49 -8.20
C VAL A 158 -13.00 -18.48 -8.91
N SER A 159 -13.91 -17.95 -9.73
CA SER A 159 -14.90 -18.77 -10.42
C SER A 159 -14.26 -19.80 -11.36
N SER A 160 -13.22 -19.44 -12.10
CA SER A 160 -12.48 -20.36 -12.96
C SER A 160 -11.69 -21.39 -12.14
N ALA A 161 -11.06 -20.97 -11.05
CA ALA A 161 -10.29 -21.86 -10.19
C ALA A 161 -11.20 -22.90 -9.47
N GLU A 162 -12.35 -22.49 -8.95
CA GLU A 162 -13.33 -23.39 -8.31
C GLU A 162 -13.91 -24.41 -9.30
N GLN A 163 -14.12 -24.02 -10.56
CA GLN A 163 -14.54 -24.94 -11.60
C GLN A 163 -13.47 -25.98 -11.93
N ARG A 164 -12.21 -25.57 -11.94
CA ARG A 164 -11.09 -26.46 -12.28
C ARG A 164 -10.70 -27.37 -11.10
N TRP A 165 -10.75 -26.86 -9.86
CA TRP A 165 -10.38 -27.60 -8.64
C TRP A 165 -11.52 -27.58 -7.61
N PRO A 166 -12.42 -28.59 -7.59
CA PRO A 166 -13.57 -28.64 -6.68
C PRO A 166 -13.18 -28.62 -5.18
N GLU A 167 -11.97 -29.10 -4.83
CA GLU A 167 -11.42 -29.09 -3.46
C GLU A 167 -10.47 -27.90 -3.23
N LEU A 168 -10.61 -26.82 -4.02
CA LEU A 168 -9.79 -25.62 -3.90
C LEU A 168 -9.85 -25.06 -2.49
N TRP A 169 -8.68 -24.87 -1.88
CA TRP A 169 -8.60 -24.13 -0.64
C TRP A 169 -8.47 -22.63 -0.90
N SER A 170 -9.27 -21.83 -0.25
CA SER A 170 -9.14 -20.36 -0.23
C SER A 170 -9.26 -19.84 1.19
N PRO A 171 -8.70 -18.64 1.51
CA PRO A 171 -8.89 -18.02 2.82
C PRO A 171 -10.36 -17.73 3.08
N GLY A 172 -10.81 -17.88 4.33
CA GLY A 172 -12.20 -17.61 4.72
C GLY A 172 -12.63 -16.12 4.58
N ARG A 173 -11.67 -15.23 4.38
CA ARG A 173 -11.87 -13.83 3.94
C ARG A 173 -10.91 -13.58 2.80
N SER A 174 -11.35 -12.85 1.79
CA SER A 174 -10.52 -12.39 0.68
C SER A 174 -9.20 -11.80 1.18
N ASP A 175 -8.11 -11.99 0.44
CA ASP A 175 -6.82 -11.35 0.72
C ASP A 175 -6.81 -9.87 0.32
N LEU A 176 -7.84 -9.39 -0.37
CA LEU A 176 -7.93 -8.00 -0.80
C LEU A 176 -7.94 -7.04 0.39
N CYS A 177 -7.18 -5.95 0.24
CA CYS A 177 -7.08 -4.92 1.25
C CYS A 177 -8.42 -4.18 1.40
N PHE A 178 -8.91 -4.02 2.64
CA PHE A 178 -10.11 -3.22 2.90
C PHE A 178 -9.98 -1.78 2.38
N ALA A 179 -8.79 -1.17 2.43
CA ALA A 179 -8.56 0.14 1.85
C ALA A 179 -8.75 0.15 0.32
N THR A 180 -8.57 -0.98 -0.36
CA THR A 180 -8.86 -1.17 -1.78
C THR A 180 -10.35 -1.42 -2.00
N THR A 181 -10.93 -2.38 -1.32
CA THR A 181 -12.33 -2.79 -1.52
C THR A 181 -13.33 -1.71 -1.12
N ASN A 182 -13.08 -0.98 -0.02
CA ASN A 182 -13.94 0.12 0.42
C ASN A 182 -13.93 1.28 -0.58
N ARG A 183 -12.76 1.62 -1.15
CA ARG A 183 -12.66 2.65 -2.19
C ARG A 183 -13.36 2.25 -3.47
N GLN A 184 -13.25 0.99 -3.87
CA GLN A 184 -13.95 0.46 -5.03
C GLN A 184 -15.48 0.51 -4.84
N ALA A 185 -15.97 0.10 -3.67
CA ALA A 185 -17.39 0.17 -3.35
C ALA A 185 -17.91 1.62 -3.33
N ALA A 186 -17.19 2.53 -2.67
CA ALA A 186 -17.54 3.95 -2.66
C ALA A 186 -17.49 4.59 -4.06
N LEU A 187 -16.58 4.15 -4.93
CA LEU A 187 -16.52 4.62 -6.31
C LEU A 187 -17.72 4.15 -7.13
N LEU A 188 -18.17 2.91 -6.96
CA LEU A 188 -19.40 2.43 -7.62
C LEU A 188 -20.64 3.23 -7.19
N ASP A 189 -20.74 3.57 -5.91
CA ASP A 189 -21.81 4.46 -5.41
C ASP A 189 -21.69 5.88 -6.02
N LEU A 190 -20.44 6.36 -6.23
CA LEU A 190 -20.16 7.68 -6.78
C LEU A 190 -20.51 7.80 -8.26
N VAL A 191 -20.11 6.82 -9.09
CA VAL A 191 -20.21 6.88 -10.57
C VAL A 191 -21.65 7.14 -11.03
N GLY A 192 -22.65 6.58 -10.34
CA GLY A 192 -24.07 6.77 -10.68
C GLY A 192 -24.60 8.19 -10.44
N HIS A 193 -23.81 9.08 -9.85
CA HIS A 193 -24.22 10.42 -9.41
C HIS A 193 -23.39 11.55 -10.01
N CYS A 194 -22.44 11.27 -10.90
CA CYS A 194 -21.55 12.29 -11.45
C CYS A 194 -21.38 12.17 -12.98
N ASP A 195 -21.08 13.33 -13.61
CA ASP A 195 -20.84 13.43 -15.05
C ASP A 195 -19.39 13.07 -15.42
N SER A 196 -18.49 13.22 -14.47
CA SER A 196 -17.06 12.86 -14.61
C SER A 196 -16.47 12.42 -13.28
N VAL A 197 -15.41 11.59 -13.35
CA VAL A 197 -14.68 11.11 -12.16
C VAL A 197 -13.21 11.50 -12.28
N VAL A 198 -12.70 12.17 -11.26
CA VAL A 198 -11.28 12.44 -11.07
C VAL A 198 -10.70 11.38 -10.13
N VAL A 199 -9.74 10.61 -10.61
CA VAL A 199 -9.00 9.59 -9.84
C VAL A 199 -7.60 10.12 -9.55
N ILE A 200 -7.29 10.33 -8.28
CA ILE A 200 -6.00 10.89 -7.84
C ILE A 200 -5.05 9.76 -7.43
N GLY A 201 -3.87 9.72 -8.02
CA GLY A 201 -2.80 8.77 -7.64
C GLY A 201 -1.86 8.42 -8.78
N SER A 202 -0.76 7.79 -8.44
CA SER A 202 0.33 7.49 -9.37
C SER A 202 0.00 6.36 -10.34
N ARG A 203 0.59 6.43 -11.56
CA ARG A 203 0.37 5.45 -12.63
C ARG A 203 0.87 4.05 -12.30
N ASN A 204 1.88 3.93 -11.44
CA ASN A 204 2.44 2.67 -10.97
C ASN A 204 1.67 2.08 -9.77
N SER A 205 0.68 2.80 -9.20
CA SER A 205 -0.17 2.26 -8.14
C SER A 205 -1.21 1.29 -8.67
N SER A 206 -1.14 0.02 -8.28
CA SER A 206 -2.13 -1.02 -8.62
C SER A 206 -3.53 -0.63 -8.17
N ASN A 207 -3.68 -0.16 -6.93
CA ASN A 207 -4.98 0.30 -6.42
C ASN A 207 -5.55 1.48 -7.21
N THR A 208 -4.73 2.48 -7.60
CA THR A 208 -5.21 3.62 -8.40
C THR A 208 -5.64 3.16 -9.79
N ARG A 209 -4.87 2.26 -10.41
CA ARG A 209 -5.20 1.67 -11.71
C ARG A 209 -6.53 0.91 -11.66
N ALA A 210 -6.74 0.13 -10.60
CA ALA A 210 -7.99 -0.58 -10.38
C ALA A 210 -9.19 0.37 -10.25
N LEU A 211 -9.03 1.53 -9.59
CA LEU A 211 -10.09 2.55 -9.50
C LEU A 211 -10.42 3.18 -10.85
N VAL A 212 -9.41 3.51 -11.66
CA VAL A 212 -9.62 4.05 -13.02
C VAL A 212 -10.38 3.04 -13.89
N LYS A 213 -9.88 1.80 -13.96
CA LYS A 213 -10.54 0.71 -14.71
C LYS A 213 -11.99 0.52 -14.26
N LEU A 214 -12.23 0.50 -12.95
CA LEU A 214 -13.55 0.31 -12.38
C LEU A 214 -14.51 1.46 -12.74
N ALA A 215 -14.05 2.72 -12.73
CA ALA A 215 -14.86 3.87 -13.14
C ALA A 215 -15.28 3.79 -14.62
N GLU A 216 -14.34 3.40 -15.50
CA GLU A 216 -14.59 3.20 -16.94
C GLU A 216 -15.60 2.06 -17.16
N GLU A 217 -15.39 0.91 -16.52
CA GLU A 217 -16.29 -0.26 -16.61
C GLU A 217 -17.69 -0.01 -16.00
N ALA A 218 -17.78 0.87 -15.01
CA ALA A 218 -19.06 1.28 -14.42
C ALA A 218 -19.83 2.27 -15.31
N GLY A 219 -19.28 2.65 -16.46
CA GLY A 219 -19.94 3.50 -17.47
C GLY A 219 -19.76 4.99 -17.25
N CYS A 220 -18.77 5.44 -16.47
CA CYS A 220 -18.43 6.85 -16.39
C CYS A 220 -17.85 7.32 -17.73
N GLU A 221 -18.52 8.30 -18.39
CA GLU A 221 -18.13 8.77 -19.72
C GLU A 221 -16.77 9.51 -19.71
N LYS A 222 -16.42 10.18 -18.60
CA LYS A 222 -15.21 10.99 -18.49
C LYS A 222 -14.44 10.63 -17.20
N VAL A 223 -13.44 9.75 -17.33
CA VAL A 223 -12.52 9.40 -16.23
C VAL A 223 -11.19 10.15 -16.41
N ILE A 224 -10.78 10.88 -15.38
CA ILE A 224 -9.62 11.78 -15.40
C ILE A 224 -8.63 11.28 -14.35
N TRP A 225 -7.49 10.81 -14.79
CA TRP A 225 -6.44 10.30 -13.91
C TRP A 225 -5.31 11.31 -13.75
N ILE A 226 -5.10 11.79 -12.52
CA ILE A 226 -4.12 12.82 -12.18
C ILE A 226 -3.27 12.43 -10.98
N ASN A 227 -2.08 13.01 -10.90
CA ASN A 227 -1.24 12.96 -9.69
C ASN A 227 -1.41 14.20 -8.81
N LYS A 228 -1.71 15.36 -9.40
CA LYS A 228 -1.78 16.66 -8.70
C LYS A 228 -2.81 17.58 -9.33
N ALA A 229 -3.26 18.57 -8.56
CA ALA A 229 -4.34 19.47 -8.96
C ALA A 229 -4.06 20.26 -10.27
N GLN A 230 -2.79 20.55 -10.57
CA GLN A 230 -2.38 21.26 -11.80
C GLN A 230 -2.64 20.46 -13.09
N GLU A 231 -2.92 19.16 -12.96
CA GLU A 231 -3.24 18.28 -14.09
C GLU A 231 -4.74 18.25 -14.41
N LEU A 232 -5.58 18.96 -13.61
CA LEU A 232 -7.01 19.03 -13.86
C LEU A 232 -7.31 19.73 -15.18
N PRO A 233 -8.21 19.18 -16.03
CA PRO A 233 -8.75 19.89 -17.16
C PRO A 233 -9.51 21.15 -16.73
N THR A 234 -9.40 22.22 -17.51
CA THR A 234 -10.06 23.51 -17.24
C THR A 234 -11.52 23.55 -17.66
N ASP A 235 -11.99 22.54 -18.40
CA ASP A 235 -13.31 22.45 -19.04
C ASP A 235 -14.27 21.50 -18.28
N LEU A 236 -13.98 21.19 -17.01
CA LEU A 236 -14.86 20.36 -16.19
C LEU A 236 -16.13 21.11 -15.81
N SER A 237 -17.26 20.46 -16.01
CA SER A 237 -18.60 20.99 -15.69
C SER A 237 -19.51 19.87 -15.17
N GLY A 238 -20.63 20.27 -14.58
CA GLY A 238 -21.56 19.32 -13.98
C GLY A 238 -21.08 18.80 -12.62
N VAL A 239 -21.54 17.61 -12.26
CA VAL A 239 -21.18 16.94 -11.00
C VAL A 239 -19.88 16.18 -11.21
N VAL A 240 -18.85 16.55 -10.46
CA VAL A 240 -17.52 15.92 -10.53
C VAL A 240 -17.32 15.01 -9.33
N GLY A 241 -17.21 13.72 -9.58
CA GLY A 241 -16.79 12.74 -8.58
C GLY A 241 -15.27 12.80 -8.36
N VAL A 242 -14.84 12.74 -7.09
CA VAL A 242 -13.40 12.71 -6.75
C VAL A 242 -13.12 11.50 -5.89
N THR A 243 -12.15 10.68 -6.32
CA THR A 243 -11.63 9.56 -5.54
C THR A 243 -10.10 9.54 -5.60
N ALA A 244 -9.48 8.83 -4.67
CA ALA A 244 -8.03 8.77 -4.58
C ALA A 244 -7.53 7.35 -4.27
N GLY A 245 -6.36 6.99 -4.79
CA GLY A 245 -5.67 5.77 -4.40
C GLY A 245 -5.30 5.80 -2.91
N ALA A 246 -5.17 4.62 -2.31
CA ALA A 246 -4.88 4.46 -0.87
C ALA A 246 -3.57 5.12 -0.40
N SER A 247 -2.63 5.35 -1.30
CA SER A 247 -1.34 6.02 -1.04
C SER A 247 -1.35 7.53 -1.34
N ALA A 248 -2.46 8.09 -1.85
CA ALA A 248 -2.55 9.51 -2.16
C ALA A 248 -2.66 10.33 -0.87
N PRO A 249 -1.85 11.40 -0.72
CA PRO A 249 -1.94 12.31 0.42
C PRO A 249 -3.25 13.09 0.44
N ASP A 250 -3.83 13.29 1.64
CA ASP A 250 -5.07 14.04 1.81
C ASP A 250 -4.96 15.48 1.34
N GLU A 251 -3.76 16.09 1.45
CA GLU A 251 -3.46 17.44 0.96
C GLU A 251 -3.70 17.57 -0.54
N VAL A 252 -3.34 16.53 -1.31
CA VAL A 252 -3.56 16.54 -2.78
C VAL A 252 -5.06 16.47 -3.10
N VAL A 253 -5.81 15.66 -2.35
CA VAL A 253 -7.27 15.59 -2.50
C VAL A 253 -7.90 16.93 -2.19
N ASN A 254 -7.50 17.56 -1.09
CA ASN A 254 -7.99 18.89 -0.69
C ASN A 254 -7.62 19.98 -1.71
N GLU A 255 -6.41 19.93 -2.29
CA GLU A 255 -5.98 20.85 -3.34
C GLU A 255 -6.78 20.68 -4.62
N VAL A 256 -7.09 19.44 -5.02
CA VAL A 256 -7.96 19.13 -6.16
C VAL A 256 -9.37 19.70 -5.93
N ILE A 257 -9.98 19.44 -4.77
CA ILE A 257 -11.31 19.97 -4.43
C ILE A 257 -11.31 21.50 -4.45
N LYS A 258 -10.27 22.14 -3.89
CA LYS A 258 -10.12 23.59 -3.91
C LYS A 258 -9.97 24.14 -5.33
N THR A 259 -9.24 23.45 -6.20
CA THR A 259 -9.04 23.84 -7.60
C THR A 259 -10.32 23.68 -8.42
N LEU A 260 -11.13 22.65 -8.16
CA LEU A 260 -12.44 22.45 -8.76
C LEU A 260 -13.43 23.57 -8.38
N ASN A 261 -13.24 24.18 -7.20
CA ASN A 261 -14.05 25.29 -6.69
C ASN A 261 -15.57 25.06 -6.84
N PRO A 262 -16.14 24.02 -6.22
CA PRO A 262 -17.53 23.61 -6.44
C PRO A 262 -18.52 24.67 -5.96
N ASN A 263 -19.52 25.04 -6.80
CA ASN A 263 -20.53 26.05 -6.49
C ASN A 263 -21.54 25.59 -5.44
N ASP A 264 -21.91 24.29 -5.48
CA ASP A 264 -22.94 23.68 -4.64
C ASP A 264 -22.36 22.89 -3.44
N GLY A 265 -21.06 23.07 -3.17
CA GLY A 265 -20.37 22.41 -2.06
C GLY A 265 -19.88 21.01 -2.38
N VAL A 266 -19.52 20.25 -1.34
CA VAL A 266 -18.95 18.91 -1.43
C VAL A 266 -19.79 17.93 -0.63
N HIS A 267 -20.17 16.83 -1.26
CA HIS A 267 -20.83 15.71 -0.61
C HIS A 267 -19.87 14.55 -0.45
N ASN A 268 -19.69 14.05 0.78
CA ASN A 268 -18.86 12.89 1.06
C ASN A 268 -19.70 11.60 0.93
N ILE A 269 -19.33 10.74 -0.02
CA ILE A 269 -19.88 9.39 -0.14
C ILE A 269 -19.00 8.44 0.67
N ARG A 270 -19.63 7.75 1.62
CA ARG A 270 -18.95 6.77 2.47
C ARG A 270 -19.74 5.47 2.47
N HIS A 271 -19.17 4.44 1.87
CA HIS A 271 -19.79 3.12 1.80
C HIS A 271 -19.67 2.36 3.13
N THR A 272 -18.50 2.44 3.77
CA THR A 272 -18.19 1.74 5.04
C THR A 272 -17.43 2.66 5.97
N GLN A 273 -17.66 2.52 7.28
CA GLN A 273 -16.83 3.16 8.28
C GLN A 273 -15.57 2.31 8.47
N GLU A 274 -14.40 2.87 8.12
CA GLU A 274 -13.11 2.23 8.36
C GLU A 274 -12.71 2.43 9.83
N ASP A 275 -12.53 1.35 10.54
CA ASP A 275 -12.00 1.34 11.93
C ASP A 275 -10.73 0.49 12.03
N GLU A 276 -10.13 0.16 10.90
CA GLU A 276 -8.93 -0.66 10.83
C GLU A 276 -7.68 0.17 11.15
N TYR A 277 -6.89 -0.35 12.04
CA TYR A 277 -5.64 0.27 12.45
C TYR A 277 -4.48 -0.72 12.37
N PHE A 278 -3.42 -0.35 11.68
CA PHE A 278 -2.15 -1.06 11.67
C PHE A 278 -1.10 -0.31 12.49
N PRO A 279 -0.67 -0.87 13.63
CA PRO A 279 0.35 -0.25 14.45
C PRO A 279 1.68 -0.14 13.70
N PRO A 280 2.56 0.80 14.07
CA PRO A 280 3.90 0.90 13.51
C PRO A 280 4.66 -0.43 13.60
N PRO A 281 5.63 -0.69 12.71
CA PRO A 281 6.50 -1.86 12.78
C PRO A 281 7.10 -2.04 14.18
N ARG A 282 7.35 -3.31 14.58
CA ARG A 282 7.80 -3.63 15.93
C ARG A 282 9.07 -2.87 16.33
N ASN A 283 10.03 -2.74 15.41
CA ASN A 283 11.28 -2.02 15.67
C ASN A 283 11.04 -0.56 15.97
N ILE A 284 10.17 0.11 15.21
CA ILE A 284 9.76 1.51 15.47
C ILE A 284 9.05 1.63 16.82
N ARG A 285 8.14 0.72 17.18
CA ARG A 285 7.47 0.74 18.49
C ARG A 285 8.46 0.58 19.64
N ASN A 286 9.44 -0.30 19.48
CA ASN A 286 10.50 -0.50 20.49
C ASN A 286 11.35 0.76 20.64
N LEU A 287 11.75 1.41 19.52
CA LEU A 287 12.49 2.67 19.53
C LEU A 287 11.70 3.78 20.22
N LEU A 288 10.45 3.99 19.85
CA LEU A 288 9.59 5.00 20.47
C LEU A 288 9.38 4.72 21.95
N GLY A 289 9.19 3.46 22.35
CA GLY A 289 9.09 3.05 23.76
C GLY A 289 10.39 3.29 24.54
N ALA A 290 11.54 3.09 23.93
CA ALA A 290 12.83 3.39 24.56
C ALA A 290 13.02 4.90 24.76
N ILE A 291 12.65 5.72 23.78
CA ILE A 291 12.70 7.19 23.88
C ILE A 291 11.75 7.70 24.97
N ASP A 292 10.52 7.19 25.02
CA ASP A 292 9.54 7.55 26.06
C ASP A 292 10.04 7.18 27.46
N ASN A 293 10.59 5.97 27.64
CA ASN A 293 11.18 5.55 28.90
C ASN A 293 12.39 6.43 29.31
N PHE A 294 13.26 6.78 28.35
CA PHE A 294 14.38 7.68 28.59
C PHE A 294 13.91 9.07 29.02
N ALA A 295 12.90 9.62 28.35
CA ALA A 295 12.32 10.91 28.70
C ALA A 295 11.71 10.90 30.13
N LYS A 296 11.05 9.82 30.51
CA LYS A 296 10.47 9.63 31.87
C LYS A 296 11.53 9.52 32.95
N LEU A 297 12.72 8.97 32.64
CA LEU A 297 13.82 8.81 33.62
C LEU A 297 14.67 10.07 33.80
N GLY A 298 14.79 10.90 32.76
CA GLY A 298 15.73 12.00 32.73
C GLY A 298 15.16 13.40 32.92
N PHE A 299 13.87 13.58 32.73
CA PHE A 299 13.22 14.90 32.78
C PHE A 299 11.91 14.78 33.55
N ALA A 300 11.60 15.78 34.37
CA ALA A 300 10.31 15.86 35.03
C ALA A 300 9.22 15.84 33.96
N ALA A 301 8.43 14.77 33.94
CA ALA A 301 7.32 14.64 33.00
C ALA A 301 6.38 15.86 33.17
N PRO A 302 5.84 16.42 32.07
CA PRO A 302 4.75 17.37 32.17
C PRO A 302 3.63 16.70 32.99
N SER A 303 2.96 17.46 33.83
CA SER A 303 1.91 16.96 34.77
C SER A 303 0.68 16.41 34.06
N GLU A 304 0.60 16.49 32.74
CA GLU A 304 -0.45 15.91 31.91
C GLU A 304 0.17 14.85 31.01
N SER A 305 -0.28 13.59 31.17
CA SER A 305 0.04 12.53 30.24
C SER A 305 -0.63 12.87 28.91
N ILE A 306 0.16 13.30 27.92
CA ILE A 306 -0.35 13.41 26.55
C ILE A 306 -0.47 11.97 26.03
N ASP A 307 -1.68 11.47 26.05
CA ASP A 307 -2.01 10.15 25.52
C ASP A 307 -2.10 10.24 23.98
N PHE A 308 -0.93 10.24 23.33
CA PHE A 308 -0.87 10.17 21.88
C PHE A 308 -1.13 8.73 21.43
N THR A 309 -2.35 8.47 21.00
CA THR A 309 -2.60 7.25 20.25
C THR A 309 -2.16 7.50 18.80
N ASP A 310 -1.17 6.75 18.31
CA ASP A 310 -0.71 6.79 16.90
C ASP A 310 -1.88 6.63 15.90
N LYS A 311 -2.98 6.02 16.32
CA LYS A 311 -4.21 5.86 15.54
C LYS A 311 -4.81 7.21 15.11
N GLU A 312 -4.74 8.23 15.93
CA GLU A 312 -5.38 9.54 15.72
C GLU A 312 -4.56 10.47 14.81
N ILE A 313 -3.29 10.15 14.59
CA ILE A 313 -2.41 10.98 13.77
C ILE A 313 -2.37 10.45 12.33
N GLY A 314 -2.75 11.27 11.35
CA GLY A 314 -2.69 10.95 9.93
C GLY A 314 -1.26 10.73 9.43
N ALA A 315 -1.06 9.85 8.45
CA ALA A 315 0.26 9.63 7.85
C ALA A 315 0.76 10.88 7.12
N SER A 316 -0.15 11.59 6.46
CA SER A 316 0.13 12.88 5.81
C SER A 316 0.55 13.94 6.82
N ASP A 317 -0.19 14.09 7.94
CA ASP A 317 0.14 15.07 8.97
C ASP A 317 1.57 14.89 9.51
N VAL A 318 1.97 13.63 9.75
CA VAL A 318 3.33 13.31 10.21
C VAL A 318 4.37 13.66 9.15
N LEU A 319 4.16 13.26 7.88
CA LEU A 319 5.07 13.52 6.77
C LEU A 319 5.24 15.02 6.52
N TYR A 320 4.15 15.79 6.49
CA TYR A 320 4.19 17.22 6.21
C TYR A 320 4.60 18.07 7.42
N SER A 321 4.64 17.48 8.63
CA SER A 321 5.25 18.15 9.80
C SER A 321 6.77 18.29 9.68
N LEU A 322 7.43 17.55 8.78
CA LEU A 322 8.85 17.69 8.52
C LEU A 322 9.12 18.91 7.64
N ASN A 323 9.87 19.88 8.16
CA ASN A 323 10.30 21.04 7.38
C ASN A 323 11.36 20.64 6.35
N LEU A 324 11.19 21.06 5.10
CA LEU A 324 12.19 20.89 4.03
C LEU A 324 13.44 21.76 4.23
N SER A 325 13.43 22.68 5.23
CA SER A 325 14.52 23.61 5.50
C SER A 325 15.65 23.04 6.38
N THR A 326 15.56 21.82 6.82
CA THR A 326 16.65 21.13 7.53
C THR A 326 17.48 20.28 6.57
N THR A 327 18.07 20.90 5.54
CA THR A 327 19.27 20.34 4.90
C THR A 327 20.41 20.52 5.90
N PRO A 328 21.13 19.48 6.30
CA PRO A 328 22.40 19.65 7.00
C PRO A 328 23.35 20.42 6.09
N ASN A 329 23.99 21.46 6.62
CA ASN A 329 25.09 22.18 5.96
C ASN A 329 26.30 21.27 5.77
#